data_6b26e43fedf295d0ef1944a1784cad0b
#
_entry.id   6b26e43fedf295d0ef1944a1784cad0b
#
_cell.length_a   1.000
_cell.length_b   1.000
_cell.length_c   1.000
_cell.angle_alpha   90.00
_cell.angle_beta   90.00
_cell.angle_gamma   90.00
#
_symmetry.space_group_name_H-M   'P 1'
#
loop_
_entity.id
_entity.type
_entity.pdbx_description
1 polymer ?
#
loop_
_entity_poly.entity_id
_entity_poly.type
_entity_poly.pdbx_seq_one_letter_code
_entity_poly.pdbx_strand_id
1 'polypeptide(L)'
;MKNVKAYVRTTLTAGLILAAAVLGGCSKSDAVSSAADTAAASSGTESAASADASNSNKKELKYGKAAGPYTVLFEDAIKPILEKEGYTLTEVDFSDLLQNDLALNDGEIDFNVEQHTAYAENFNEAQKGDLVPISPIPTVPAAIFSATETSLDSIHDGAKVAVPDDAANTARAYVLLQKAGWITLNPDVDLSTVTQADITENPYNIEFTEMNSTNIPAVLDDFDYAVITGSIVYNAGIDPSTALLQEDILPHLILQVVVKEENKDAQWAKDIVAAYHSDEFKEYLDKNNNGLWFVPEELFN
;
A
#
# COMPACT_ATOMS: atom_id res chain seq x y z
N MET A 1 -50.39 10.56 23.03
CA MET A 1 -51.46 10.43 21.99
C MET A 1 -50.74 10.12 20.68
N LYS A 2 -50.85 8.82 20.27
CA LYS A 2 -51.35 8.30 18.97
C LYS A 2 -50.53 8.78 17.76
N ASN A 3 -49.99 7.99 16.84
CA ASN A 3 -50.18 6.62 16.29
C ASN A 3 -48.96 6.32 15.41
N VAL A 4 -48.26 5.24 15.45
CA VAL A 4 -48.37 3.87 14.92
C VAL A 4 -49.01 3.75 13.53
N LYS A 5 -48.23 3.21 12.59
CA LYS A 5 -48.55 2.22 11.53
C LYS A 5 -47.33 2.10 10.61
N ALA A 6 -46.54 1.07 10.49
CA ALA A 6 -46.76 -0.36 10.18
C ALA A 6 -47.18 -0.65 8.72
N TYR A 7 -46.52 -1.69 8.19
CA TYR A 7 -46.73 -2.49 6.96
C TYR A 7 -46.09 -1.94 5.66
N VAL A 8 -45.40 -2.74 4.86
CA VAL A 8 -45.84 -3.97 4.16
C VAL A 8 -44.64 -4.88 3.83
N ARG A 9 -44.80 -6.14 4.16
CA ARG A 9 -44.08 -7.29 3.58
C ARG A 9 -44.66 -7.57 2.19
N THR A 10 -43.79 -7.95 1.22
CA THR A 10 -44.25 -8.79 0.12
C THR A 10 -43.21 -9.85 -0.22
N THR A 11 -43.66 -11.05 -0.25
CA THR A 11 -43.00 -12.33 -0.43
C THR A 11 -42.96 -12.77 -1.89
N LEU A 12 -41.91 -13.55 -2.18
CA LEU A 12 -41.79 -14.68 -3.13
C LEU A 12 -42.45 -14.61 -4.52
N THR A 13 -41.65 -14.96 -5.54
CA THR A 13 -41.94 -16.18 -6.31
C THR A 13 -40.66 -16.69 -7.01
N ALA A 14 -40.45 -17.98 -6.82
CA ALA A 14 -39.49 -18.83 -7.52
C ALA A 14 -40.00 -19.16 -8.92
N GLY A 15 -39.08 -19.27 -9.88
CA GLY A 15 -39.36 -19.77 -11.22
C GLY A 15 -38.24 -20.65 -11.71
N LEU A 16 -38.43 -21.95 -11.51
CA LEU A 16 -37.62 -23.03 -12.05
C LEU A 16 -38.14 -23.37 -13.44
N ILE A 17 -37.30 -23.39 -14.49
CA ILE A 17 -37.60 -24.11 -15.73
C ILE A 17 -36.36 -24.93 -16.14
N LEU A 18 -36.64 -26.19 -16.24
CA LEU A 18 -35.80 -27.34 -16.66
C LEU A 18 -36.00 -27.63 -18.14
N ALA A 19 -35.05 -28.38 -18.70
CA ALA A 19 -35.10 -29.24 -19.91
C ALA A 19 -34.58 -28.55 -21.21
N ALA A 20 -33.94 -29.25 -22.14
CA ALA A 20 -33.59 -30.65 -22.31
C ALA A 20 -32.47 -30.79 -23.35
N ALA A 21 -31.77 -31.88 -23.26
CA ALA A 21 -30.76 -32.37 -24.19
C ALA A 21 -31.33 -32.79 -25.57
N VAL A 22 -30.52 -32.65 -26.61
CA VAL A 22 -30.64 -33.53 -27.79
C VAL A 22 -29.26 -33.93 -28.26
N LEU A 23 -29.10 -35.24 -28.36
CA LEU A 23 -28.02 -36.05 -28.92
C LEU A 23 -28.09 -36.14 -30.45
N GLY A 24 -26.99 -36.39 -31.07
CA GLY A 24 -26.83 -36.99 -32.41
C GLY A 24 -25.85 -36.22 -33.27
N GLY A 25 -24.93 -36.82 -33.95
CA GLY A 25 -24.59 -38.18 -34.20
C GLY A 25 -23.28 -38.25 -34.99
N CYS A 26 -22.69 -39.41 -34.95
CA CYS A 26 -21.44 -39.79 -35.61
C CYS A 26 -21.51 -39.76 -37.16
N SER A 27 -20.38 -39.47 -37.79
CA SER A 27 -20.05 -40.19 -39.05
C SER A 27 -18.53 -40.27 -39.23
N LYS A 28 -18.08 -41.49 -39.44
CA LYS A 28 -16.72 -41.91 -39.84
C LYS A 28 -16.56 -41.78 -41.35
N SER A 29 -15.34 -41.59 -41.80
CA SER A 29 -14.58 -42.45 -42.74
C SER A 29 -13.34 -41.72 -43.24
N ASP A 30 -12.23 -42.32 -43.00
CA ASP A 30 -11.25 -43.10 -43.76
C ASP A 30 -10.32 -42.32 -44.69
N ALA A 31 -9.13 -42.30 -44.27
CA ALA A 31 -7.85 -42.85 -44.72
C ALA A 31 -7.28 -42.39 -46.11
N VAL A 32 -6.04 -42.07 -46.06
CA VAL A 32 -4.89 -42.55 -46.83
C VAL A 32 -3.84 -41.48 -47.17
N SER A 33 -2.67 -41.70 -46.56
CA SER A 33 -1.32 -41.74 -47.14
C SER A 33 -0.55 -40.47 -47.54
N SER A 34 0.55 -40.31 -46.78
CA SER A 34 1.96 -40.18 -47.25
C SER A 34 2.40 -38.90 -47.97
N ALA A 35 3.30 -38.18 -47.35
CA ALA A 35 4.72 -38.11 -47.67
C ALA A 35 5.39 -37.03 -46.82
N ALA A 36 6.56 -37.37 -46.35
CA ALA A 36 7.50 -36.52 -45.64
C ALA A 36 7.93 -35.32 -46.50
N ASP A 37 8.09 -34.17 -45.85
CA ASP A 37 9.30 -33.40 -46.07
C ASP A 37 9.65 -32.50 -44.87
N THR A 38 10.92 -32.50 -44.59
CA THR A 38 11.69 -31.82 -43.57
C THR A 38 11.68 -30.32 -43.83
N ALA A 39 11.31 -29.52 -42.84
CA ALA A 39 11.82 -28.17 -42.76
C ALA A 39 11.89 -27.68 -41.28
N ALA A 40 13.07 -27.42 -40.91
CA ALA A 40 13.69 -26.76 -39.81
C ALA A 40 12.83 -25.94 -38.83
N ALA A 41 13.11 -26.22 -37.57
CA ALA A 41 12.86 -25.34 -36.45
C ALA A 41 13.63 -24.01 -36.62
N SER A 42 12.95 -22.90 -36.57
CA SER A 42 13.49 -21.61 -36.09
C SER A 42 12.31 -20.70 -35.79
N SER A 43 12.27 -20.26 -34.59
CA SER A 43 11.73 -19.01 -34.06
C SER A 43 10.96 -19.22 -32.75
N GLY A 44 11.67 -19.06 -31.72
CA GLY A 44 11.16 -19.00 -30.36
C GLY A 44 11.88 -17.96 -29.51
N THR A 45 12.66 -17.04 -30.13
CA THR A 45 13.51 -16.10 -29.35
C THR A 45 13.23 -14.62 -29.67
N GLU A 46 12.36 -14.30 -30.62
CA GLU A 46 12.10 -12.88 -30.97
C GLU A 46 10.92 -12.24 -30.22
N SER A 47 10.06 -13.02 -29.56
CA SER A 47 8.88 -12.45 -28.90
C SER A 47 9.18 -11.86 -27.51
N ALA A 48 10.16 -12.41 -26.79
CA ALA A 48 10.51 -11.92 -25.45
C ALA A 48 11.37 -10.65 -25.51
N ALA A 49 12.32 -10.59 -26.46
CA ALA A 49 13.18 -9.40 -26.62
C ALA A 49 12.45 -8.17 -27.19
N SER A 50 11.37 -8.35 -27.95
CA SER A 50 10.60 -7.23 -28.50
C SER A 50 9.59 -6.64 -27.47
N ALA A 51 9.08 -7.45 -26.53
CA ALA A 51 8.22 -6.98 -25.45
C ALA A 51 9.03 -6.18 -24.43
N ASP A 52 10.22 -6.65 -24.06
CA ASP A 52 11.11 -5.98 -23.11
C ASP A 52 11.63 -4.64 -23.68
N ALA A 53 12.02 -4.58 -24.95
CA ALA A 53 12.46 -3.34 -25.60
C ALA A 53 11.33 -2.30 -25.78
N SER A 54 10.07 -2.73 -25.92
CA SER A 54 8.94 -1.80 -26.03
C SER A 54 8.56 -1.23 -24.67
N ASN A 55 8.70 -2.01 -23.59
CA ASN A 55 8.39 -1.57 -22.24
C ASN A 55 9.47 -0.60 -21.69
N SER A 56 10.75 -0.81 -22.06
CA SER A 56 11.85 0.04 -21.61
C SER A 56 11.82 1.46 -22.17
N ASN A 57 11.18 1.71 -23.31
CA ASN A 57 11.05 3.03 -23.93
C ASN A 57 9.67 3.68 -23.73
N LYS A 58 8.84 3.13 -22.86
CA LYS A 58 7.51 3.65 -22.56
C LYS A 58 7.61 5.07 -21.98
N LYS A 59 6.87 6.02 -22.57
CA LYS A 59 6.79 7.41 -22.10
C LYS A 59 5.40 7.79 -21.58
N GLU A 60 4.41 6.94 -21.77
CA GLU A 60 3.06 7.10 -21.20
C GLU A 60 2.95 6.17 -19.99
N LEU A 61 2.88 6.72 -18.78
CA LEU A 61 2.84 5.98 -17.54
C LEU A 61 1.55 6.27 -16.79
N LYS A 62 1.04 5.24 -16.11
CA LYS A 62 -0.05 5.36 -15.17
C LYS A 62 0.48 5.15 -13.74
N TYR A 63 0.09 6.01 -12.84
CA TYR A 63 0.44 5.85 -11.42
C TYR A 63 -0.80 5.70 -10.55
N GLY A 64 -0.69 4.87 -9.54
CA GLY A 64 -1.73 4.71 -8.53
C GLY A 64 -1.73 5.90 -7.59
N LYS A 65 -2.90 6.53 -7.44
CA LYS A 65 -3.14 7.64 -6.54
C LYS A 65 -4.01 7.19 -5.37
N ALA A 66 -3.50 7.36 -4.18
CA ALA A 66 -4.29 7.28 -2.96
C ALA A 66 -4.40 8.68 -2.33
N ALA A 67 -5.42 8.91 -1.52
CA ALA A 67 -5.47 10.12 -0.72
C ALA A 67 -4.28 10.14 0.24
N GLY A 68 -3.43 11.17 0.19
CA GLY A 68 -2.28 11.25 1.08
C GLY A 68 -1.20 12.22 0.63
N PRO A 69 -0.21 12.43 1.50
CA PRO A 69 0.87 13.38 1.24
C PRO A 69 1.85 12.90 0.17
N TYR A 70 1.95 11.58 -0.05
CA TYR A 70 2.95 10.98 -0.95
C TYR A 70 2.64 11.23 -2.41
N THR A 71 1.37 11.00 -2.84
CA THR A 71 0.93 11.37 -4.18
C THR A 71 1.03 12.89 -4.39
N VAL A 72 0.67 13.69 -3.39
CA VAL A 72 0.81 15.16 -3.48
C VAL A 72 2.27 15.55 -3.68
N LEU A 73 3.19 14.97 -2.90
CA LEU A 73 4.63 15.21 -3.07
C LEU A 73 5.12 14.81 -4.47
N PHE A 74 4.68 13.66 -4.98
CA PHE A 74 4.99 13.20 -6.32
C PHE A 74 4.47 14.17 -7.38
N GLU A 75 3.21 14.57 -7.30
CA GLU A 75 2.55 15.47 -8.26
C GLU A 75 3.17 16.86 -8.26
N ASP A 76 3.52 17.40 -7.10
CA ASP A 76 4.06 18.76 -6.98
C ASP A 76 5.55 18.85 -7.32
N ALA A 77 6.32 17.80 -7.04
CA ALA A 77 7.78 17.87 -7.14
C ALA A 77 8.38 16.97 -8.22
N ILE A 78 7.94 15.73 -8.35
CA ILE A 78 8.56 14.72 -9.23
C ILE A 78 7.93 14.70 -10.61
N LYS A 79 6.61 14.72 -10.69
CA LYS A 79 5.86 14.73 -11.96
C LYS A 79 6.32 15.83 -12.91
N PRO A 80 6.53 17.11 -12.47
CA PRO A 80 7.06 18.15 -13.35
C PRO A 80 8.46 17.88 -13.91
N ILE A 81 9.32 17.15 -13.16
CA ILE A 81 10.65 16.77 -13.62
C ILE A 81 10.51 15.75 -14.76
N LEU A 82 9.71 14.71 -14.56
CA LEU A 82 9.48 13.67 -15.56
C LEU A 82 8.77 14.19 -16.81
N GLU A 83 7.83 15.15 -16.68
CA GLU A 83 7.17 15.79 -17.81
C GLU A 83 8.15 16.60 -18.68
N LYS A 84 9.17 17.26 -18.10
CA LYS A 84 10.25 17.91 -18.83
C LYS A 84 11.10 16.92 -19.63
N GLU A 85 11.19 15.67 -19.17
CA GLU A 85 11.88 14.56 -19.84
C GLU A 85 11.01 13.88 -20.92
N GLY A 86 9.79 14.37 -21.12
CA GLY A 86 8.85 13.92 -22.15
C GLY A 86 7.95 12.76 -21.72
N TYR A 87 7.78 12.53 -20.42
CA TYR A 87 6.78 11.59 -19.90
C TYR A 87 5.38 12.21 -19.90
N THR A 88 4.39 11.36 -20.15
CA THR A 88 2.97 11.67 -19.90
C THR A 88 2.51 10.78 -18.75
N LEU A 89 2.07 11.40 -17.65
CA LEU A 89 1.73 10.74 -16.41
C LEU A 89 0.22 10.86 -16.14
N THR A 90 -0.46 9.71 -16.10
CA THR A 90 -1.91 9.63 -15.89
C THR A 90 -2.19 9.02 -14.52
N GLU A 91 -2.97 9.72 -13.71
CA GLU A 91 -3.42 9.22 -12.41
C GLU A 91 -4.54 8.18 -12.54
N VAL A 92 -4.54 7.21 -11.64
CA VAL A 92 -5.64 6.27 -11.42
C VAL A 92 -5.96 6.27 -9.93
N ASP A 93 -7.17 6.74 -9.58
CA ASP A 93 -7.58 6.90 -8.18
C ASP A 93 -7.99 5.57 -7.54
N PHE A 94 -7.53 5.35 -6.31
CA PHE A 94 -7.89 4.21 -5.47
C PHE A 94 -8.36 4.67 -4.09
N SER A 95 -9.34 3.94 -3.52
CA SER A 95 -9.89 4.24 -2.20
C SER A 95 -8.98 3.80 -1.05
N ASP A 96 -8.12 2.80 -1.31
CA ASP A 96 -7.20 2.23 -0.32
C ASP A 96 -5.96 1.64 -1.00
N LEU A 97 -4.93 1.39 -0.19
CA LEU A 97 -3.63 0.92 -0.67
C LEU A 97 -3.69 -0.51 -1.24
N LEU A 98 -4.52 -1.39 -0.67
CA LEU A 98 -4.63 -2.77 -1.17
C LEU A 98 -5.15 -2.80 -2.62
N GLN A 99 -6.16 -1.97 -2.95
CA GLN A 99 -6.68 -1.88 -4.32
C GLN A 99 -5.64 -1.28 -5.27
N ASN A 100 -4.86 -0.31 -4.81
CA ASN A 100 -3.75 0.28 -5.57
C ASN A 100 -2.70 -0.79 -5.91
N ASP A 101 -2.29 -1.60 -4.93
CA ASP A 101 -1.30 -2.66 -5.13
C ASP A 101 -1.80 -3.82 -5.98
N LEU A 102 -3.08 -4.18 -5.85
CA LEU A 102 -3.69 -5.16 -6.76
C LEU A 102 -3.65 -4.69 -8.21
N ALA A 103 -4.00 -3.41 -8.46
CA ALA A 103 -3.94 -2.82 -9.80
C ALA A 103 -2.49 -2.75 -10.34
N LEU A 104 -1.50 -2.45 -9.48
CA LEU A 104 -0.09 -2.48 -9.84
C LEU A 104 0.36 -3.91 -10.18
N ASN A 105 0.00 -4.88 -9.36
CA ASN A 105 0.33 -6.28 -9.57
C ASN A 105 -0.30 -6.86 -10.84
N ASP A 106 -1.50 -6.41 -11.19
CA ASP A 106 -2.21 -6.82 -12.41
C ASP A 106 -1.74 -6.04 -13.66
N GLY A 107 -0.86 -5.03 -13.49
CA GLY A 107 -0.33 -4.21 -14.58
C GLY A 107 -1.32 -3.18 -15.13
N GLU A 108 -2.35 -2.81 -14.38
CA GLU A 108 -3.29 -1.75 -14.73
C GLU A 108 -2.68 -0.36 -14.55
N ILE A 109 -1.72 -0.25 -13.62
CA ILE A 109 -0.84 0.90 -13.39
C ILE A 109 0.62 0.46 -13.46
N ASP A 110 1.54 1.41 -13.62
CA ASP A 110 2.97 1.17 -13.79
C ASP A 110 3.76 1.24 -12.48
N PHE A 111 3.35 2.12 -11.59
CA PHE A 111 3.98 2.32 -10.27
C PHE A 111 3.04 2.99 -9.28
N ASN A 112 3.41 2.93 -8.00
CA ASN A 112 2.87 3.80 -6.96
C ASN A 112 3.97 4.28 -6.01
N VAL A 113 3.60 5.20 -5.09
CA VAL A 113 4.50 5.84 -4.12
C VAL A 113 3.87 5.85 -2.72
N GLU A 114 3.03 4.87 -2.42
CA GLU A 114 2.10 4.93 -1.28
C GLU A 114 2.46 3.95 -0.15
N GLN A 115 3.52 3.14 -0.32
CA GLN A 115 3.84 2.06 0.60
C GLN A 115 5.31 2.00 0.95
N HIS A 116 5.60 1.45 2.12
CA HIS A 116 6.94 1.11 2.58
C HIS A 116 7.30 -0.35 2.28
N THR A 117 8.59 -0.69 2.38
CA THR A 117 9.11 -2.03 2.04
C THR A 117 8.35 -3.15 2.74
N ALA A 118 8.11 -3.05 4.05
CA ALA A 118 7.41 -4.10 4.80
C ALA A 118 5.96 -4.32 4.31
N TYR A 119 5.27 -3.27 3.84
CA TYR A 119 3.93 -3.44 3.29
C TYR A 119 3.96 -4.18 1.95
N ALA A 120 4.88 -3.82 1.05
CA ALA A 120 5.06 -4.50 -0.24
C ALA A 120 5.43 -5.99 -0.05
N GLU A 121 6.30 -6.30 0.91
CA GLU A 121 6.67 -7.69 1.25
C GLU A 121 5.46 -8.48 1.76
N ASN A 122 4.67 -7.93 2.68
CA ASN A 122 3.46 -8.55 3.19
C ASN A 122 2.39 -8.73 2.10
N PHE A 123 2.23 -7.75 1.21
CA PHE A 123 1.36 -7.88 0.04
C PHE A 123 1.80 -9.05 -0.85
N ASN A 124 3.09 -9.13 -1.17
CA ASN A 124 3.63 -10.21 -2.01
C ASN A 124 3.40 -11.59 -1.40
N GLU A 125 3.59 -11.73 -0.08
CA GLU A 125 3.33 -12.98 0.62
C GLU A 125 1.84 -13.35 0.57
N ALA A 126 0.96 -12.41 0.90
CA ALA A 126 -0.48 -12.64 1.01
C ALA A 126 -1.17 -12.85 -0.35
N GLN A 127 -0.77 -12.09 -1.37
CA GLN A 127 -1.38 -12.07 -2.69
C GLN A 127 -0.59 -12.87 -3.74
N LYS A 128 0.60 -13.39 -3.38
CA LYS A 128 1.58 -14.01 -4.31
C LYS A 128 1.97 -13.03 -5.43
N GLY A 129 2.17 -11.79 -5.02
CA GLY A 129 2.56 -10.69 -5.89
C GLY A 129 4.07 -10.67 -6.16
N ASP A 130 4.47 -9.72 -7.00
CA ASP A 130 5.86 -9.49 -7.40
C ASP A 130 6.22 -7.99 -7.38
N LEU A 131 5.67 -7.26 -6.41
CA LEU A 131 5.96 -5.85 -6.23
C LEU A 131 7.35 -5.62 -5.66
N VAL A 132 8.10 -4.66 -6.21
CA VAL A 132 9.48 -4.37 -5.86
C VAL A 132 9.67 -2.89 -5.53
N PRO A 133 10.15 -2.56 -4.32
CA PRO A 133 10.65 -1.24 -3.99
C PRO A 133 11.92 -0.92 -4.81
N ILE A 134 11.98 0.27 -5.42
CA ILE A 134 13.11 0.66 -6.27
C ILE A 134 13.84 1.94 -5.84
N SER A 135 13.21 2.76 -4.99
CA SER A 135 13.84 3.96 -4.42
C SER A 135 13.14 4.39 -3.15
N PRO A 136 13.89 4.71 -2.08
CA PRO A 136 13.30 5.37 -0.92
C PRO A 136 12.77 6.75 -1.29
N ILE A 137 11.73 7.20 -0.57
CA ILE A 137 11.16 8.54 -0.71
C ILE A 137 10.93 9.17 0.67
N PRO A 138 10.73 10.49 0.78
CA PRO A 138 10.39 11.14 2.04
C PRO A 138 9.17 10.49 2.70
N THR A 139 9.26 10.27 4.01
CA THR A 139 8.29 9.49 4.79
C THR A 139 7.72 10.32 5.92
N VAL A 140 6.39 10.26 6.14
CA VAL A 140 5.75 10.87 7.31
C VAL A 140 5.68 9.84 8.45
N PRO A 141 6.20 10.15 9.65
CA PRO A 141 6.23 9.21 10.76
C PRO A 141 4.83 8.87 11.28
N ALA A 142 4.66 7.65 11.80
CA ALA A 142 3.52 7.32 12.64
C ALA A 142 3.70 7.92 14.04
N ALA A 143 2.57 8.14 14.73
CA ALA A 143 2.61 8.71 16.08
C ALA A 143 1.46 8.22 16.94
N ILE A 144 1.61 8.40 18.26
CA ILE A 144 0.54 8.22 19.26
C ILE A 144 -0.23 9.52 19.37
N PHE A 145 -1.54 9.43 19.25
CA PHE A 145 -2.50 10.52 19.41
C PHE A 145 -3.55 10.19 20.47
N SER A 146 -4.17 11.23 21.01
CA SER A 146 -5.35 11.12 21.87
C SER A 146 -6.27 12.30 21.59
N ALA A 147 -7.57 12.12 21.75
CA ALA A 147 -8.55 13.18 21.70
C ALA A 147 -8.67 13.93 23.04
N THR A 148 -8.32 13.27 24.15
CA THR A 148 -8.55 13.75 25.52
C THR A 148 -7.26 13.96 26.30
N GLU A 149 -6.25 13.11 26.09
CA GLU A 149 -5.01 13.12 26.86
C GLU A 149 -3.94 14.00 26.18
N THR A 150 -3.15 14.67 26.99
CA THR A 150 -2.07 15.56 26.53
C THR A 150 -0.67 15.06 26.89
N SER A 151 -0.57 13.88 27.52
CA SER A 151 0.68 13.29 27.97
C SER A 151 0.63 11.78 27.93
N LEU A 152 1.75 11.14 27.61
CA LEU A 152 1.93 9.69 27.73
C LEU A 152 1.83 9.21 29.19
N ASP A 153 2.16 10.07 30.14
CA ASP A 153 2.11 9.75 31.57
C ASP A 153 0.67 9.60 32.11
N SER A 154 -0.34 10.01 31.33
CA SER A 154 -1.75 9.81 31.67
C SER A 154 -2.24 8.38 31.44
N ILE A 155 -1.39 7.49 30.94
CA ILE A 155 -1.75 6.07 30.74
C ILE A 155 -2.22 5.44 32.06
N HIS A 156 -3.31 4.70 32.03
CA HIS A 156 -3.94 4.10 33.20
C HIS A 156 -4.26 2.62 32.98
N ASP A 157 -4.61 1.95 34.08
CA ASP A 157 -5.02 0.52 34.05
C ASP A 157 -6.31 0.37 33.21
N GLY A 158 -6.29 -0.57 32.26
CA GLY A 158 -7.39 -0.83 31.32
C GLY A 158 -7.55 0.23 30.22
N ALA A 159 -6.53 1.04 29.93
CA ALA A 159 -6.57 2.01 28.85
C ALA A 159 -6.87 1.33 27.51
N LYS A 160 -7.70 1.96 26.67
CA LYS A 160 -8.06 1.49 25.34
C LYS A 160 -7.19 2.14 24.29
N VAL A 161 -6.54 1.32 23.46
CA VAL A 161 -5.64 1.81 22.40
C VAL A 161 -6.05 1.21 21.06
N ALA A 162 -6.37 2.09 20.09
CA ALA A 162 -6.58 1.69 18.71
C ALA A 162 -5.25 1.59 17.97
N VAL A 163 -5.09 0.53 17.16
CA VAL A 163 -3.92 0.31 16.30
C VAL A 163 -4.36 -0.16 14.90
N PRO A 164 -3.55 0.03 13.86
CA PRO A 164 -3.81 -0.53 12.53
C PRO A 164 -3.99 -2.05 12.56
N ASP A 165 -4.75 -2.62 11.60
CA ASP A 165 -5.00 -4.06 11.46
C ASP A 165 -4.24 -4.72 10.28
N ASP A 166 -3.54 -3.95 9.45
CA ASP A 166 -2.62 -4.51 8.48
C ASP A 166 -1.29 -4.91 9.15
N ALA A 167 -0.75 -6.07 8.77
CA ALA A 167 0.36 -6.70 9.48
C ALA A 167 1.58 -5.78 9.67
N ALA A 168 1.94 -4.99 8.64
CA ALA A 168 3.11 -4.12 8.70
C ALA A 168 2.90 -2.94 9.67
N ASN A 169 1.74 -2.27 9.61
CA ASN A 169 1.47 -1.13 10.49
C ASN A 169 1.02 -1.57 11.89
N THR A 170 0.47 -2.79 12.05
CA THR A 170 0.26 -3.41 13.38
C THR A 170 1.60 -3.60 14.09
N ALA A 171 2.58 -4.21 13.42
CA ALA A 171 3.93 -4.38 13.97
C ALA A 171 4.57 -3.04 14.35
N ARG A 172 4.50 -2.06 13.44
CA ARG A 172 4.95 -0.67 13.64
C ARG A 172 4.31 -0.03 14.87
N ALA A 173 3.01 -0.22 15.07
CA ALA A 173 2.29 0.31 16.22
C ALA A 173 2.80 -0.29 17.55
N TYR A 174 2.96 -1.61 17.63
CA TYR A 174 3.46 -2.22 18.86
C TYR A 174 4.91 -1.83 19.18
N VAL A 175 5.76 -1.65 18.17
CA VAL A 175 7.12 -1.09 18.36
C VAL A 175 7.06 0.32 18.94
N LEU A 176 6.15 1.16 18.45
CA LEU A 176 5.97 2.52 18.97
C LEU A 176 5.41 2.52 20.41
N LEU A 177 4.49 1.61 20.74
CA LEU A 177 3.98 1.46 22.10
C LEU A 177 5.04 0.93 23.06
N GLN A 178 5.96 0.09 22.63
CA GLN A 178 7.16 -0.26 23.39
C GLN A 178 8.08 0.96 23.61
N LYS A 179 8.29 1.80 22.57
CA LYS A 179 9.04 3.06 22.71
C LYS A 179 8.39 3.99 23.74
N ALA A 180 7.07 4.01 23.84
CA ALA A 180 6.33 4.75 24.88
C ALA A 180 6.54 4.18 26.30
N GLY A 181 7.10 2.97 26.43
CA GLY A 181 7.26 2.27 27.70
C GLY A 181 5.98 1.65 28.23
N TRP A 182 4.97 1.49 27.39
CA TRP A 182 3.66 0.96 27.78
C TRP A 182 3.57 -0.55 27.73
N ILE A 183 4.38 -1.18 26.89
CA ILE A 183 4.49 -2.63 26.75
C ILE A 183 5.95 -3.06 26.62
N THR A 184 6.22 -4.33 26.83
CA THR A 184 7.49 -4.98 26.49
C THR A 184 7.23 -6.05 25.45
N LEU A 185 7.96 -6.03 24.35
CA LEU A 185 7.91 -7.06 23.31
C LEU A 185 8.93 -8.17 23.60
N ASN A 186 8.70 -9.34 23.04
CA ASN A 186 9.68 -10.42 23.02
C ASN A 186 10.97 -9.92 22.34
N PRO A 187 12.14 -9.97 23.01
CA PRO A 187 13.39 -9.44 22.47
C PRO A 187 13.92 -10.21 21.25
N ASP A 188 13.42 -11.43 21.02
CA ASP A 188 13.83 -12.31 19.91
C ASP A 188 12.92 -12.18 18.67
N VAL A 189 11.86 -11.33 18.72
CA VAL A 189 10.96 -11.16 17.59
C VAL A 189 11.56 -10.25 16.54
N ASP A 190 11.26 -10.54 15.28
CA ASP A 190 11.53 -9.60 14.18
C ASP A 190 10.54 -8.41 14.27
N LEU A 191 11.08 -7.19 14.43
CA LEU A 191 10.26 -5.98 14.60
C LEU A 191 9.36 -5.66 13.41
N SER A 192 9.60 -6.26 12.23
CA SER A 192 8.76 -6.09 11.05
C SER A 192 7.50 -6.97 11.05
N THR A 193 7.43 -7.97 11.94
CA THR A 193 6.37 -8.98 12.00
C THR A 193 5.71 -9.10 13.37
N VAL A 194 5.95 -8.15 14.28
CA VAL A 194 5.40 -8.13 15.64
C VAL A 194 3.87 -8.16 15.60
N THR A 195 3.31 -8.99 16.46
CA THR A 195 1.87 -9.10 16.72
C THR A 195 1.56 -8.87 18.20
N GLN A 196 0.28 -8.78 18.56
CA GLN A 196 -0.14 -8.71 19.96
C GLN A 196 0.35 -9.91 20.80
N ALA A 197 0.54 -11.10 20.18
CA ALA A 197 1.02 -12.30 20.86
C ALA A 197 2.48 -12.20 21.32
N ASP A 198 3.25 -11.26 20.75
CA ASP A 198 4.65 -11.02 21.09
C ASP A 198 4.84 -10.07 22.29
N ILE A 199 3.75 -9.54 22.86
CA ILE A 199 3.78 -8.71 24.05
C ILE A 199 4.03 -9.62 25.25
N THR A 200 5.18 -9.43 25.91
CA THR A 200 5.58 -10.17 27.11
C THR A 200 5.15 -9.49 28.41
N GLU A 201 5.04 -8.15 28.40
CA GLU A 201 4.56 -7.36 29.55
C GLU A 201 3.59 -6.28 29.06
N ASN A 202 2.47 -6.16 29.76
CA ASN A 202 1.45 -5.13 29.60
C ASN A 202 1.05 -4.61 30.99
N PRO A 203 1.90 -3.78 31.62
CA PRO A 203 1.73 -3.41 33.02
C PRO A 203 0.49 -2.55 33.28
N TYR A 204 -0.08 -1.95 32.25
CA TYR A 204 -1.30 -1.14 32.35
C TYR A 204 -2.56 -1.90 31.90
N ASN A 205 -2.48 -3.21 31.65
CA ASN A 205 -3.60 -3.99 31.14
C ASN A 205 -4.30 -3.35 29.96
N ILE A 206 -3.52 -2.76 29.03
CA ILE A 206 -4.03 -2.04 27.84
C ILE A 206 -4.91 -2.99 27.02
N GLU A 207 -6.09 -2.51 26.65
CA GLU A 207 -7.03 -3.16 25.75
C GLU A 207 -6.77 -2.67 24.31
N PHE A 208 -6.16 -3.52 23.48
CA PHE A 208 -5.89 -3.18 22.08
C PHE A 208 -7.08 -3.49 21.19
N THR A 209 -7.36 -2.57 20.26
CA THR A 209 -8.32 -2.79 19.17
C THR A 209 -7.60 -2.58 17.84
N GLU A 210 -7.37 -3.68 17.13
CA GLU A 210 -6.86 -3.66 15.77
C GLU A 210 -8.01 -3.33 14.82
N MET A 211 -7.84 -2.31 13.95
CA MET A 211 -8.84 -1.86 13.01
C MET A 211 -8.24 -1.21 11.77
N ASN A 212 -9.02 -1.13 10.70
CA ASN A 212 -8.58 -0.45 9.49
C ASN A 212 -8.12 0.99 9.79
N SER A 213 -6.89 1.30 9.37
CA SER A 213 -6.19 2.55 9.67
C SER A 213 -7.03 3.79 9.29
N THR A 214 -7.78 3.74 8.19
CA THR A 214 -8.60 4.88 7.72
C THR A 214 -9.78 5.20 8.64
N ASN A 215 -10.19 4.24 9.48
CA ASN A 215 -11.30 4.43 10.41
C ASN A 215 -10.86 5.02 11.76
N ILE A 216 -9.59 4.87 12.14
CA ILE A 216 -9.08 5.26 13.46
C ILE A 216 -9.39 6.73 13.79
N PRO A 217 -9.14 7.72 12.88
CA PRO A 217 -9.44 9.12 13.18
C PRO A 217 -10.91 9.39 13.53
N ALA A 218 -11.84 8.68 12.90
CA ALA A 218 -13.27 8.90 13.08
C ALA A 218 -13.80 8.39 14.42
N VAL A 219 -13.06 7.51 15.10
CA VAL A 219 -13.41 6.90 16.38
C VAL A 219 -12.41 7.21 17.49
N LEU A 220 -11.52 8.17 17.27
CA LEU A 220 -10.46 8.53 18.22
C LEU A 220 -11.01 8.89 19.61
N ASP A 221 -12.20 9.51 19.67
CA ASP A 221 -12.89 9.86 20.92
C ASP A 221 -13.38 8.64 21.75
N ASP A 222 -13.45 7.45 21.14
CA ASP A 222 -13.86 6.21 21.80
C ASP A 222 -12.68 5.48 22.48
N PHE A 223 -11.45 5.97 22.27
CA PHE A 223 -10.19 5.42 22.76
C PHE A 223 -9.44 6.44 23.63
N ASP A 224 -8.66 5.95 24.59
CA ASP A 224 -7.75 6.81 25.35
C ASP A 224 -6.58 7.28 24.46
N TYR A 225 -6.09 6.38 23.62
CA TYR A 225 -5.01 6.65 22.65
C TYR A 225 -5.21 5.88 21.35
N ALA A 226 -4.54 6.34 20.32
CA ALA A 226 -4.44 5.61 19.05
C ALA A 226 -3.05 5.77 18.43
N VAL A 227 -2.56 4.72 17.78
CA VAL A 227 -1.43 4.83 16.85
C VAL A 227 -1.98 5.10 15.46
N ILE A 228 -1.59 6.23 14.88
CA ILE A 228 -2.04 6.65 13.56
C ILE A 228 -0.83 6.87 12.65
N THR A 229 -0.86 6.25 11.46
CA THR A 229 0.20 6.43 10.46
C THR A 229 0.15 7.82 9.84
N GLY A 230 1.29 8.34 9.39
CA GLY A 230 1.41 9.73 8.96
C GLY A 230 0.50 10.11 7.79
N SER A 231 0.27 9.20 6.81
CA SER A 231 -0.65 9.45 5.70
C SER A 231 -2.10 9.61 6.19
N ILE A 232 -2.50 8.82 7.18
CA ILE A 232 -3.85 8.89 7.77
C ILE A 232 -4.02 10.18 8.59
N VAL A 233 -2.99 10.58 9.35
CA VAL A 233 -2.97 11.88 10.06
C VAL A 233 -3.20 13.03 9.07
N TYR A 234 -2.45 13.02 7.96
CA TYR A 234 -2.56 14.02 6.90
C TYR A 234 -3.97 14.05 6.29
N ASN A 235 -4.51 12.89 5.91
CA ASN A 235 -5.82 12.78 5.26
C ASN A 235 -6.98 13.20 6.16
N ALA A 236 -6.87 12.89 7.45
CA ALA A 236 -7.87 13.27 8.46
C ALA A 236 -7.79 14.74 8.87
N GLY A 237 -6.75 15.47 8.42
CA GLY A 237 -6.50 16.86 8.82
C GLY A 237 -6.16 17.00 10.32
N ILE A 238 -5.62 15.96 10.94
CA ILE A 238 -5.15 16.01 12.32
C ILE A 238 -3.89 16.85 12.35
N ASP A 239 -3.80 17.79 13.31
CA ASP A 239 -2.60 18.58 13.50
C ASP A 239 -1.44 17.67 14.01
N PRO A 240 -0.38 17.46 13.22
CA PRO A 240 0.72 16.58 13.62
C PRO A 240 1.46 17.08 14.87
N SER A 241 1.33 18.35 15.23
CA SER A 241 1.92 18.90 16.45
C SER A 241 1.23 18.40 17.74
N THR A 242 0.05 17.78 17.62
CA THR A 242 -0.67 17.14 18.74
C THR A 242 -0.19 15.72 19.03
N ALA A 243 0.75 15.20 18.25
CA ALA A 243 1.36 13.89 18.49
C ALA A 243 2.05 13.84 19.85
N LEU A 244 1.70 12.84 20.66
CA LEU A 244 2.29 12.63 21.98
C LEU A 244 3.67 11.97 21.90
N LEU A 245 3.86 11.10 20.90
CA LEU A 245 5.14 10.45 20.61
C LEU A 245 5.16 10.06 19.12
N GLN A 246 6.24 10.39 18.44
CA GLN A 246 6.52 9.91 17.08
C GLN A 246 7.47 8.71 17.13
N GLU A 247 7.36 7.85 16.12
CA GLU A 247 8.27 6.72 15.95
C GLU A 247 9.69 7.16 15.56
N ASP A 248 10.64 6.23 15.70
CA ASP A 248 11.91 6.26 14.98
C ASP A 248 11.70 5.42 13.72
N ILE A 249 11.77 6.03 12.54
CA ILE A 249 11.48 5.32 11.29
C ILE A 249 12.56 4.27 11.04
N LEU A 250 12.16 3.00 11.09
CA LEU A 250 13.04 1.88 10.78
C LEU A 250 13.21 1.74 9.26
N PRO A 251 14.32 1.19 8.75
CA PRO A 251 14.60 1.11 7.31
C PRO A 251 13.47 0.48 6.47
N HIS A 252 12.83 -0.58 6.98
CA HIS A 252 11.73 -1.26 6.28
C HIS A 252 10.41 -0.47 6.28
N LEU A 253 10.32 0.64 7.04
CA LEU A 253 9.18 1.55 7.12
C LEU A 253 9.36 2.82 6.27
N ILE A 254 10.50 2.98 5.61
CA ILE A 254 10.72 4.07 4.67
C ILE A 254 9.87 3.82 3.43
N LEU A 255 9.09 4.83 3.03
CA LEU A 255 8.26 4.80 1.83
C LEU A 255 9.11 4.64 0.57
N GLN A 256 8.54 4.02 -0.44
CA GLN A 256 9.24 3.62 -1.65
C GLN A 256 8.46 4.02 -2.91
N VAL A 257 9.19 4.23 -3.98
CA VAL A 257 8.63 4.01 -5.32
C VAL A 257 8.55 2.51 -5.52
N VAL A 258 7.37 2.01 -5.87
CA VAL A 258 7.14 0.57 -6.05
C VAL A 258 6.65 0.28 -7.45
N VAL A 259 7.22 -0.76 -8.05
CA VAL A 259 6.91 -1.25 -9.39
C VAL A 259 6.74 -2.78 -9.37
N LYS A 260 6.30 -3.38 -10.47
CA LYS A 260 6.45 -4.84 -10.66
C LYS A 260 7.90 -5.22 -10.92
N GLU A 261 8.29 -6.42 -10.49
CA GLU A 261 9.64 -6.99 -10.70
C GLU A 261 10.10 -6.88 -12.16
N GLU A 262 9.21 -7.15 -13.13
CA GLU A 262 9.52 -7.07 -14.55
C GLU A 262 9.89 -5.66 -15.05
N ASN A 263 9.51 -4.62 -14.30
CA ASN A 263 9.70 -3.22 -14.65
C ASN A 263 10.85 -2.54 -13.91
N LYS A 264 11.45 -3.17 -12.91
CA LYS A 264 12.48 -2.54 -12.04
C LYS A 264 13.69 -1.99 -12.79
N ASP A 265 14.04 -2.60 -13.92
CA ASP A 265 15.18 -2.21 -14.75
C ASP A 265 14.77 -1.39 -15.99
N ALA A 266 13.47 -1.11 -16.17
CA ALA A 266 12.97 -0.28 -17.25
C ALA A 266 13.56 1.14 -17.19
N GLN A 267 13.76 1.78 -18.35
CA GLN A 267 14.34 3.13 -18.38
C GLN A 267 13.46 4.13 -17.64
N TRP A 268 12.15 4.06 -17.79
CA TRP A 268 11.23 4.93 -17.08
C TRP A 268 11.28 4.76 -15.55
N ALA A 269 11.48 3.54 -15.04
CA ALA A 269 11.65 3.31 -13.61
C ALA A 269 12.94 3.95 -13.09
N LYS A 270 14.04 3.84 -13.85
CA LYS A 270 15.31 4.51 -13.54
C LYS A 270 15.20 6.04 -13.59
N ASP A 271 14.42 6.58 -14.53
CA ASP A 271 14.20 8.02 -14.65
C ASP A 271 13.36 8.54 -13.46
N ILE A 272 12.38 7.76 -12.96
CA ILE A 272 11.65 8.10 -11.72
C ILE A 272 12.63 8.13 -10.53
N VAL A 273 13.47 7.11 -10.37
CA VAL A 273 14.51 7.08 -9.32
C VAL A 273 15.41 8.31 -9.44
N ALA A 274 15.91 8.62 -10.64
CA ALA A 274 16.77 9.77 -10.88
C ALA A 274 16.08 11.11 -10.54
N ALA A 275 14.77 11.22 -10.78
CA ALA A 275 14.00 12.41 -10.42
C ALA A 275 13.94 12.62 -8.90
N TYR A 276 13.75 11.53 -8.10
CA TYR A 276 13.79 11.61 -6.64
C TYR A 276 15.19 11.92 -6.09
N HIS A 277 16.27 11.58 -6.81
CA HIS A 277 17.65 11.89 -6.41
C HIS A 277 18.17 13.22 -6.99
N SER A 278 17.33 14.00 -7.69
CA SER A 278 17.76 15.21 -8.37
C SER A 278 17.96 16.40 -7.42
N ASP A 279 18.83 17.33 -7.83
CA ASP A 279 18.99 18.61 -7.15
C ASP A 279 17.69 19.43 -7.14
N GLU A 280 16.87 19.32 -8.19
CA GLU A 280 15.57 20.02 -8.29
C GLU A 280 14.60 19.54 -7.20
N PHE A 281 14.55 18.21 -6.94
CA PHE A 281 13.75 17.66 -5.85
C PHE A 281 14.29 18.05 -4.47
N LYS A 282 15.63 18.04 -4.31
CA LYS A 282 16.25 18.50 -3.08
C LYS A 282 15.88 19.95 -2.76
N GLU A 283 15.99 20.83 -3.75
CA GLU A 283 15.60 22.24 -3.57
C GLU A 283 14.12 22.40 -3.23
N TYR A 284 13.25 21.56 -3.79
CA TYR A 284 11.82 21.54 -3.45
C TYR A 284 11.62 21.20 -1.97
N LEU A 285 12.27 20.15 -1.47
CA LEU A 285 12.19 19.72 -0.07
C LEU A 285 12.75 20.79 0.88
N ASP A 286 13.90 21.38 0.56
CA ASP A 286 14.52 22.44 1.36
C ASP A 286 13.57 23.64 1.56
N LYS A 287 12.68 23.89 0.60
CA LYS A 287 11.70 24.98 0.65
C LYS A 287 10.37 24.61 1.29
N ASN A 288 9.96 23.35 1.20
CA ASN A 288 8.57 22.95 1.46
C ASN A 288 8.41 21.89 2.57
N ASN A 289 9.49 21.29 3.10
CA ASN A 289 9.40 20.21 4.09
C ASN A 289 8.66 20.65 5.38
N ASN A 290 8.95 21.84 5.90
CA ASN A 290 8.33 22.39 7.13
C ASN A 290 8.29 21.41 8.32
N GLY A 291 9.20 20.42 8.35
CA GLY A 291 9.27 19.40 9.41
C GLY A 291 8.26 18.24 9.25
N LEU A 292 7.53 18.17 8.14
CA LEU A 292 6.58 17.06 7.87
C LEU A 292 7.30 15.76 7.51
N TRP A 293 8.38 15.85 6.74
CA TRP A 293 9.03 14.71 6.13
C TRP A 293 10.31 14.32 6.85
N PHE A 294 10.42 13.06 7.21
CA PHE A 294 11.69 12.39 7.35
C PHE A 294 12.26 12.15 5.94
N VAL A 295 13.44 12.67 5.68
CA VAL A 295 14.13 12.53 4.38
C VAL A 295 15.23 11.49 4.54
N PRO A 296 15.14 10.32 3.84
CA PRO A 296 16.20 9.31 3.89
C PRO A 296 17.54 9.86 3.41
N GLU A 297 18.63 9.52 4.13
CA GLU A 297 19.97 10.00 3.78
C GLU A 297 20.42 9.54 2.39
N GLU A 298 19.94 8.37 1.95
CA GLU A 298 20.27 7.75 0.67
C GLU A 298 19.78 8.55 -0.54
N LEU A 299 18.80 9.44 -0.36
CA LEU A 299 18.25 10.22 -1.48
C LEU A 299 19.25 11.22 -2.06
N PHE A 300 20.20 11.72 -1.24
CA PHE A 300 21.08 12.83 -1.67
C PHE A 300 22.56 12.60 -1.35
N ASN A 301 22.95 11.33 -1.12
CA ASN A 301 24.34 10.93 -0.87
C ASN A 301 24.97 10.19 -2.05
#